data_715dccceded034689e77ae61c99d7ed8
#
_entry.id   715dccceded034689e77ae61c99d7ed8
#
_cell.length_a   1.000
_cell.length_b   1.000
_cell.length_c   1.000
_cell.angle_alpha   90.00
_cell.angle_beta   90.00
_cell.angle_gamma   90.00
#
_symmetry.space_group_name_H-M   'P 1'
#
loop_
_entity.id
_entity.type
_entity.pdbx_description
1 polymer ?
#
loop_
_entity_poly.entity_id
_entity_poly.type
_entity_poly.pdbx_seq_one_letter_code
_entity_poly.pdbx_strand_id
1 'polypeptide(L)'
;ADIPLAIDHFRYFAGCIRAQEGGISQIDEDTVAYHFHEPLGVVGQIIPWNFPLLMGVWKLAPALAAGNAVVIKPAEQTPASIMVFIELIADLLPAGVVNVVNGFGLEAGKPLAQSPRIRKIAFTGETTTGRLIMQYASENIIPVTLELGGKSPNVFFEDVMADDDAYWDKAQE
;
A
#
# COMPACT_ATOMS: atom_id res chain seq x y z
N ALA A 1 -8.54 11.86 12.50
CA ALA A 1 -7.66 12.26 11.39
C ALA A 1 -7.72 11.23 10.25
N ASP A 2 -7.60 9.92 10.50
CA ASP A 2 -7.40 8.87 9.47
C ASP A 2 -8.57 8.69 8.50
N ILE A 3 -9.81 8.74 8.95
CA ILE A 3 -10.98 8.49 8.08
C ILE A 3 -11.11 9.56 6.98
N PRO A 4 -11.01 10.88 7.25
CA PRO A 4 -11.02 11.89 6.20
C PRO A 4 -9.89 11.69 5.18
N LEU A 5 -8.67 11.35 5.61
CA LEU A 5 -7.54 11.07 4.73
C LEU A 5 -7.77 9.80 3.88
N ALA A 6 -8.36 8.77 4.46
CA ALA A 6 -8.72 7.55 3.72
C ALA A 6 -9.75 7.83 2.61
N ILE A 7 -10.77 8.64 2.91
CA ILE A 7 -11.78 9.06 1.93
C ILE A 7 -11.14 9.88 0.80
N ASP A 8 -10.31 10.85 1.16
CA ASP A 8 -9.62 11.70 0.18
C ASP A 8 -8.72 10.87 -0.75
N HIS A 9 -8.02 9.89 -0.20
CA HIS A 9 -7.14 9.01 -0.96
C HIS A 9 -7.91 8.16 -1.99
N PHE A 10 -9.05 7.59 -1.63
CA PHE A 10 -9.91 6.91 -2.59
C PHE A 10 -10.42 7.84 -3.69
N ARG A 11 -10.83 9.06 -3.33
CA ARG A 11 -11.28 10.07 -4.30
C ARG A 11 -10.16 10.47 -5.26
N TYR A 12 -8.95 10.66 -4.73
CA TYR A 12 -7.78 10.97 -5.54
C TYR A 12 -7.54 9.90 -6.61
N PHE A 13 -7.43 8.62 -6.23
CA PHE A 13 -7.19 7.55 -7.18
C PHE A 13 -8.37 7.29 -8.12
N ALA A 14 -9.60 7.52 -7.70
CA ALA A 14 -10.75 7.50 -8.60
C ALA A 14 -10.65 8.60 -9.67
N GLY A 15 -10.11 9.76 -9.32
CA GLY A 15 -9.79 10.83 -10.27
C GLY A 15 -8.67 10.48 -11.23
N CYS A 16 -7.60 9.86 -10.72
CA CYS A 16 -6.41 9.47 -11.49
C CYS A 16 -6.75 8.54 -12.67
N ILE A 17 -7.73 7.65 -12.54
CA ILE A 17 -8.13 6.73 -13.62
C ILE A 17 -8.53 7.50 -14.88
N ARG A 18 -9.16 8.66 -14.74
CA ARG A 18 -9.60 9.49 -15.86
C ARG A 18 -8.48 10.24 -16.55
N ALA A 19 -7.36 10.41 -15.86
CA ALA A 19 -6.16 11.09 -16.36
C ALA A 19 -5.06 10.11 -16.79
N GLN A 20 -5.30 8.80 -16.66
CA GLN A 20 -4.33 7.79 -17.06
C GLN A 20 -4.25 7.71 -18.57
N GLU A 21 -3.05 7.92 -19.10
CA GLU A 21 -2.77 7.90 -20.53
C GLU A 21 -1.85 6.71 -20.87
N GLY A 22 -1.96 6.24 -22.11
CA GLY A 22 -0.93 5.42 -22.73
C GLY A 22 0.05 6.28 -23.51
N GLY A 23 0.92 5.66 -24.30
CA GLY A 23 1.84 6.37 -25.17
C GLY A 23 1.89 5.77 -26.55
N ILE A 24 2.27 6.60 -27.52
CA ILE A 24 2.56 6.21 -28.88
C ILE A 24 3.93 6.78 -29.31
N SER A 25 4.72 5.97 -29.99
CA SER A 25 6.01 6.38 -30.52
C SER A 25 6.17 5.87 -31.94
N GLN A 26 6.64 6.71 -32.84
CA GLN A 26 7.06 6.28 -34.16
C GLN A 26 8.47 5.73 -34.06
N ILE A 27 8.68 4.48 -34.49
CA ILE A 27 9.99 3.80 -34.48
C ILE A 27 10.72 4.09 -35.78
N ASP A 28 10.02 3.96 -36.91
CA ASP A 28 10.49 4.26 -38.24
C ASP A 28 9.33 4.70 -39.13
N GLU A 29 9.56 4.79 -40.46
CA GLU A 29 8.56 5.27 -41.43
C GLU A 29 7.29 4.39 -41.48
N ASP A 30 7.43 3.08 -41.21
CA ASP A 30 6.39 2.08 -41.36
C ASP A 30 5.90 1.48 -40.01
N THR A 31 6.57 1.80 -38.87
CA THR A 31 6.35 1.14 -37.58
C THR A 31 5.97 2.13 -36.50
N VAL A 32 4.86 1.85 -35.83
CA VAL A 32 4.40 2.59 -34.66
C VAL A 32 4.30 1.64 -33.46
N ALA A 33 4.90 2.02 -32.33
CA ALA A 33 4.71 1.37 -31.04
C ALA A 33 3.72 2.14 -30.18
N TYR A 34 2.83 1.43 -29.52
CA TYR A 34 1.94 2.02 -28.52
C TYR A 34 1.95 1.18 -27.25
N HIS A 35 1.68 1.81 -26.11
CA HIS A 35 1.53 1.11 -24.83
C HIS A 35 0.33 1.65 -24.07
N PHE A 36 -0.26 0.78 -23.29
CA PHE A 36 -1.32 1.09 -22.33
C PHE A 36 -1.11 0.29 -21.05
N HIS A 37 -1.75 0.72 -19.98
CA HIS A 37 -1.66 0.06 -18.68
C HIS A 37 -2.68 -1.05 -18.56
N GLU A 38 -2.23 -2.20 -18.04
CA GLU A 38 -3.10 -3.35 -17.74
C GLU A 38 -2.97 -3.75 -16.26
N PRO A 39 -4.02 -4.35 -15.65
CA PRO A 39 -3.93 -4.91 -14.32
C PRO A 39 -2.83 -5.98 -14.22
N LEU A 40 -2.08 -5.99 -13.13
CA LEU A 40 -1.11 -7.05 -12.85
C LEU A 40 -1.78 -8.40 -12.55
N GLY A 41 -3.00 -8.36 -11.99
CA GLY A 41 -3.75 -9.52 -11.53
C GLY A 41 -3.98 -9.48 -10.03
N VAL A 42 -3.56 -10.52 -9.30
CA VAL A 42 -3.69 -10.57 -7.84
C VAL A 42 -2.45 -9.97 -7.18
N VAL A 43 -2.64 -8.98 -6.31
CA VAL A 43 -1.55 -8.32 -5.57
C VAL A 43 -1.67 -8.60 -4.07
N GLY A 44 -0.54 -8.87 -3.42
CA GLY A 44 -0.43 -9.04 -1.98
C GLY A 44 -0.08 -7.72 -1.29
N GLN A 45 -0.76 -7.40 -0.22
CA GLN A 45 -0.53 -6.20 0.58
C GLN A 45 -0.32 -6.58 2.05
N ILE A 46 0.76 -6.12 2.66
CA ILE A 46 1.08 -6.38 4.06
C ILE A 46 1.28 -5.03 4.73
N ILE A 47 0.48 -4.74 5.76
CA ILE A 47 0.40 -3.43 6.40
C ILE A 47 0.79 -3.50 7.88
N PRO A 48 1.35 -2.40 8.44
CA PRO A 48 1.74 -2.30 9.83
C PRO A 48 0.56 -1.96 10.75
N TRP A 49 0.84 -1.89 12.05
CA TRP A 49 -0.14 -1.71 13.12
C TRP A 49 -0.45 -0.24 13.46
N ASN A 50 0.45 0.69 13.14
CA ASN A 50 0.39 2.08 13.65
C ASN A 50 -0.67 2.97 12.97
N PHE A 51 -1.05 2.69 11.71
CA PHE A 51 -2.14 3.34 10.99
C PHE A 51 -2.94 2.29 10.19
N PRO A 52 -3.62 1.34 10.85
CA PRO A 52 -4.09 0.13 10.18
C PRO A 52 -5.07 0.41 9.03
N LEU A 53 -6.06 1.27 9.22
CA LEU A 53 -7.01 1.61 8.16
C LEU A 53 -6.33 2.43 7.05
N LEU A 54 -5.61 3.47 7.42
CA LEU A 54 -5.02 4.39 6.45
C LEU A 54 -3.95 3.70 5.59
N MET A 55 -3.07 2.88 6.20
CA MET A 55 -2.07 2.09 5.47
C MET A 55 -2.70 1.05 4.54
N GLY A 56 -3.84 0.48 4.94
CA GLY A 56 -4.64 -0.38 4.07
C GLY A 56 -5.17 0.40 2.86
N VAL A 57 -5.79 1.54 3.08
CA VAL A 57 -6.34 2.39 2.02
C VAL A 57 -5.27 2.89 1.05
N TRP A 58 -4.10 3.30 1.54
CA TRP A 58 -3.00 3.76 0.68
C TRP A 58 -2.52 2.71 -0.32
N LYS A 59 -2.72 1.44 0.00
CA LYS A 59 -2.40 0.33 -0.91
C LYS A 59 -3.60 -0.15 -1.71
N LEU A 60 -4.80 -0.17 -1.09
CA LEU A 60 -6.03 -0.62 -1.76
C LEU A 60 -6.45 0.33 -2.88
N ALA A 61 -6.48 1.64 -2.62
CA ALA A 61 -7.00 2.62 -3.57
C ALA A 61 -6.26 2.57 -4.93
N PRO A 62 -4.92 2.66 -5.01
CA PRO A 62 -4.22 2.55 -6.29
C PRO A 62 -4.35 1.17 -6.93
N ALA A 63 -4.36 0.09 -6.12
CA ALA A 63 -4.48 -1.27 -6.65
C ALA A 63 -5.84 -1.51 -7.32
N LEU A 64 -6.92 -1.07 -6.67
CA LEU A 64 -8.28 -1.17 -7.21
C LEU A 64 -8.47 -0.25 -8.41
N ALA A 65 -7.95 0.98 -8.36
CA ALA A 65 -7.96 1.91 -9.48
C ALA A 65 -7.30 1.33 -10.74
N ALA A 66 -6.21 0.58 -10.56
CA ALA A 66 -5.52 -0.11 -11.64
C ALA A 66 -6.17 -1.46 -12.04
N GLY A 67 -7.34 -1.82 -11.48
CA GLY A 67 -8.10 -3.02 -11.85
C GLY A 67 -7.58 -4.32 -11.25
N ASN A 68 -6.76 -4.29 -10.20
CA ASN A 68 -6.21 -5.49 -9.57
C ASN A 68 -7.15 -6.08 -8.51
N ALA A 69 -7.08 -7.39 -8.34
CA ALA A 69 -7.58 -8.05 -7.15
C ALA A 69 -6.53 -8.03 -6.03
N VAL A 70 -6.97 -7.98 -4.78
CA VAL A 70 -6.09 -7.77 -3.62
C VAL A 70 -6.27 -8.85 -2.57
N VAL A 71 -5.16 -9.33 -2.04
CA VAL A 71 -5.11 -10.07 -0.78
C VAL A 71 -4.34 -9.21 0.22
N ILE A 72 -5.03 -8.69 1.24
CA ILE A 72 -4.44 -7.86 2.28
C ILE A 72 -4.24 -8.64 3.58
N LYS A 73 -3.03 -8.54 4.14
CA LYS A 73 -2.71 -9.03 5.48
C LYS A 73 -2.48 -7.84 6.41
N PRO A 74 -3.42 -7.50 7.29
CA PRO A 74 -3.19 -6.51 8.34
C PRO A 74 -2.20 -7.04 9.38
N ALA A 75 -1.65 -6.13 10.20
CA ALA A 75 -0.90 -6.53 11.37
C ALA A 75 -1.80 -7.30 12.35
N GLU A 76 -1.26 -8.35 12.95
CA GLU A 76 -2.00 -9.23 13.87
C GLU A 76 -2.53 -8.51 15.10
N GLN A 77 -1.90 -7.39 15.50
CA GLN A 77 -2.32 -6.58 16.63
C GLN A 77 -3.54 -5.70 16.34
N THR A 78 -3.75 -5.32 15.06
CA THR A 78 -4.75 -4.29 14.70
C THR A 78 -5.57 -4.63 13.44
N PRO A 79 -6.14 -5.83 13.30
CA PRO A 79 -6.86 -6.21 12.09
C PRO A 79 -8.28 -5.64 12.02
N ALA A 80 -8.87 -5.24 13.15
CA ALA A 80 -10.30 -4.96 13.27
C ALA A 80 -10.80 -3.88 12.31
N SER A 81 -10.08 -2.78 12.15
CA SER A 81 -10.51 -1.67 11.28
C SER A 81 -10.58 -2.07 9.81
N ILE A 82 -9.64 -2.89 9.33
CA ILE A 82 -9.66 -3.43 7.97
C ILE A 82 -10.81 -4.43 7.79
N MET A 83 -11.04 -5.30 8.76
CA MET A 83 -12.14 -6.27 8.70
C MET A 83 -13.49 -5.56 8.59
N VAL A 84 -13.76 -4.60 9.48
CA VAL A 84 -15.00 -3.79 9.43
C VAL A 84 -15.12 -3.02 8.12
N PHE A 85 -14.02 -2.42 7.65
CA PHE A 85 -14.02 -1.70 6.38
C PHE A 85 -14.40 -2.61 5.20
N ILE A 86 -13.82 -3.81 5.12
CA ILE A 86 -14.14 -4.77 4.05
C ILE A 86 -15.60 -5.26 4.12
N GLU A 87 -16.13 -5.48 5.33
CA GLU A 87 -17.55 -5.79 5.51
C GLU A 87 -18.47 -4.68 4.99
N LEU A 88 -18.14 -3.42 5.28
CA LEU A 88 -18.91 -2.25 4.83
C LEU A 88 -18.91 -2.06 3.30
N ILE A 89 -17.87 -2.50 2.61
CA ILE A 89 -17.76 -2.37 1.14
C ILE A 89 -18.08 -3.66 0.39
N ALA A 90 -18.48 -4.72 1.08
CA ALA A 90 -18.66 -6.05 0.47
C ALA A 90 -19.60 -6.05 -0.74
N ASP A 91 -20.67 -5.27 -0.68
CA ASP A 91 -21.66 -5.15 -1.77
C ASP A 91 -21.28 -4.15 -2.87
N LEU A 92 -20.17 -3.40 -2.68
CA LEU A 92 -19.71 -2.40 -3.65
C LEU A 92 -18.76 -2.96 -4.70
N LEU A 93 -18.18 -4.12 -4.45
CA LEU A 93 -17.18 -4.75 -5.30
C LEU A 93 -17.59 -6.18 -5.66
N PRO A 94 -17.21 -6.68 -6.83
CA PRO A 94 -17.41 -8.09 -7.16
C PRO A 94 -16.72 -9.01 -6.14
N ALA A 95 -17.33 -10.15 -5.84
CA ALA A 95 -16.76 -11.13 -4.93
C ALA A 95 -15.34 -11.55 -5.33
N GLY A 96 -14.42 -11.58 -4.35
CA GLY A 96 -13.03 -11.96 -4.56
C GLY A 96 -12.11 -10.84 -5.05
N VAL A 97 -12.59 -9.61 -5.29
CA VAL A 97 -11.74 -8.47 -5.63
C VAL A 97 -10.89 -8.02 -4.45
N VAL A 98 -11.45 -7.96 -3.26
CA VAL A 98 -10.68 -7.68 -2.02
C VAL A 98 -10.87 -8.81 -1.03
N ASN A 99 -9.75 -9.35 -0.55
CA ASN A 99 -9.72 -10.46 0.40
C ASN A 99 -8.79 -10.13 1.56
N VAL A 100 -9.15 -10.53 2.77
CA VAL A 100 -8.35 -10.35 3.97
C VAL A 100 -7.87 -11.69 4.49
N VAL A 101 -6.60 -11.79 4.83
CA VAL A 101 -6.03 -12.94 5.55
C VAL A 101 -5.40 -12.45 6.85
N ASN A 102 -5.84 -13.00 7.96
CA ASN A 102 -5.27 -12.73 9.28
C ASN A 102 -4.29 -13.85 9.65
N GLY A 103 -3.31 -13.50 10.46
CA GLY A 103 -2.30 -14.45 10.95
C GLY A 103 -0.95 -13.77 11.20
N PHE A 104 -0.06 -14.50 11.83
CA PHE A 104 1.30 -14.03 12.07
C PHE A 104 2.15 -13.99 10.79
N GLY A 105 3.31 -13.34 10.89
CA GLY A 105 4.20 -13.15 9.74
C GLY A 105 4.60 -14.45 9.04
N LEU A 106 4.94 -15.49 9.79
CA LEU A 106 5.34 -16.78 9.22
C LEU A 106 4.16 -17.60 8.69
N GLU A 107 2.96 -17.45 9.27
CA GLU A 107 1.79 -18.26 8.95
C GLU A 107 0.98 -17.72 7.79
N ALA A 108 0.86 -16.39 7.69
CA ALA A 108 0.10 -15.72 6.65
C ALA A 108 0.97 -14.83 5.74
N GLY A 109 1.93 -14.09 6.30
CA GLY A 109 2.78 -13.16 5.55
C GLY A 109 3.74 -13.87 4.60
N LYS A 110 4.46 -14.87 5.10
CA LYS A 110 5.40 -15.66 4.29
C LYS A 110 4.71 -16.40 3.14
N PRO A 111 3.64 -17.19 3.35
CA PRO A 111 2.94 -17.86 2.26
C PRO A 111 2.38 -16.88 1.23
N LEU A 112 1.90 -15.71 1.65
CA LEU A 112 1.44 -14.67 0.74
C LEU A 112 2.59 -14.16 -0.14
N ALA A 113 3.76 -13.88 0.45
CA ALA A 113 4.92 -13.38 -0.27
C ALA A 113 5.58 -14.42 -1.19
N GLN A 114 5.42 -15.71 -0.89
CA GLN A 114 5.96 -16.82 -1.70
C GLN A 114 4.97 -17.36 -2.72
N SER A 115 3.74 -16.88 -2.75
CA SER A 115 2.71 -17.47 -3.62
C SER A 115 2.96 -17.17 -5.10
N PRO A 116 3.07 -18.16 -5.99
CA PRO A 116 3.23 -17.94 -7.43
C PRO A 116 2.00 -17.31 -8.09
N ARG A 117 0.89 -17.23 -7.36
CA ARG A 117 -0.35 -16.57 -7.81
C ARG A 117 -0.32 -15.06 -7.59
N ILE A 118 0.60 -14.55 -6.78
CA ILE A 118 0.77 -13.12 -6.50
C ILE A 118 1.69 -12.49 -7.56
N ARG A 119 1.26 -11.37 -8.11
CA ARG A 119 1.98 -10.64 -9.16
C ARG A 119 2.78 -9.46 -8.65
N LYS A 120 2.52 -9.00 -7.44
CA LYS A 120 3.25 -7.92 -6.76
C LYS A 120 2.98 -7.99 -5.26
N ILE A 121 3.99 -7.66 -4.45
CA ILE A 121 3.84 -7.41 -3.02
C ILE A 121 4.07 -5.93 -2.73
N ALA A 122 3.18 -5.33 -1.95
CA ALA A 122 3.35 -4.01 -1.34
C ALA A 122 3.41 -4.18 0.18
N PHE A 123 4.55 -3.84 0.77
CA PHE A 123 4.82 -3.98 2.20
C PHE A 123 5.14 -2.62 2.83
N THR A 124 4.58 -2.34 3.98
CA THR A 124 5.02 -1.27 4.88
C THR A 124 5.26 -1.86 6.25
N GLY A 125 6.42 -1.59 6.84
CA GLY A 125 6.77 -2.08 8.15
C GLY A 125 8.25 -1.99 8.47
N GLU A 126 8.70 -2.84 9.38
CA GLU A 126 10.08 -2.86 9.88
C GLU A 126 11.05 -3.38 8.79
N THR A 127 12.27 -2.83 8.79
CA THR A 127 13.30 -3.10 7.77
C THR A 127 13.72 -4.56 7.70
N THR A 128 13.86 -5.25 8.83
CA THR A 128 14.23 -6.67 8.85
C THR A 128 13.15 -7.53 8.22
N THR A 129 11.88 -7.23 8.52
CA THR A 129 10.73 -7.88 7.89
C THR A 129 10.70 -7.62 6.38
N GLY A 130 11.01 -6.39 5.95
CA GLY A 130 11.11 -6.05 4.54
C GLY A 130 12.16 -6.88 3.78
N ARG A 131 13.32 -7.14 4.40
CA ARG A 131 14.32 -8.04 3.83
C ARG A 131 13.81 -9.46 3.68
N LEU A 132 13.10 -9.98 4.68
CA LEU A 132 12.50 -11.31 4.61
C LEU A 132 11.44 -11.39 3.50
N ILE A 133 10.60 -10.35 3.36
CA ILE A 133 9.61 -10.27 2.27
C ILE A 133 10.29 -10.32 0.89
N MET A 134 11.41 -9.60 0.70
CA MET A 134 12.18 -9.68 -0.54
C MET A 134 12.72 -11.09 -0.79
N GLN A 135 13.26 -11.74 0.24
CA GLN A 135 13.77 -13.11 0.13
C GLN A 135 12.67 -14.09 -0.26
N TYR A 136 11.49 -13.99 0.35
CA TYR A 136 10.34 -14.84 0.02
C TYR A 136 9.82 -14.59 -1.40
N ALA A 137 9.70 -13.33 -1.79
CA ALA A 137 9.23 -12.94 -3.12
C ALA A 137 10.20 -13.37 -4.23
N SER A 138 11.51 -13.42 -3.95
CA SER A 138 12.53 -13.79 -4.92
C SER A 138 12.40 -15.22 -5.46
N GLU A 139 11.80 -16.13 -4.69
CA GLU A 139 11.57 -17.51 -5.14
C GLU A 139 10.72 -17.58 -6.42
N ASN A 140 9.82 -16.63 -6.61
CA ASN A 140 8.97 -16.53 -7.79
C ASN A 140 9.17 -15.22 -8.58
N ILE A 141 10.27 -14.51 -8.31
CA ILE A 141 10.63 -13.25 -8.96
C ILE A 141 9.48 -12.22 -8.88
N ILE A 142 8.78 -12.19 -7.74
CA ILE A 142 7.64 -11.29 -7.52
C ILE A 142 8.18 -9.88 -7.22
N PRO A 143 7.79 -8.84 -7.99
CA PRO A 143 8.16 -7.45 -7.70
C PRO A 143 7.64 -7.01 -6.33
N VAL A 144 8.48 -6.30 -5.56
CA VAL A 144 8.13 -5.77 -4.25
C VAL A 144 8.26 -4.25 -4.22
N THR A 145 7.33 -3.59 -3.54
CA THR A 145 7.45 -2.20 -3.10
C THR A 145 7.53 -2.21 -1.58
N LEU A 146 8.55 -1.56 -1.04
CA LEU A 146 8.86 -1.56 0.39
C LEU A 146 8.86 -0.13 0.91
N GLU A 147 8.03 0.12 1.92
CA GLU A 147 8.05 1.32 2.74
C GLU A 147 8.55 0.92 4.13
N LEU A 148 9.75 1.31 4.47
CA LEU A 148 10.49 0.82 5.62
C LEU A 148 10.73 1.91 6.66
N GLY A 149 11.39 1.54 7.77
CA GLY A 149 11.76 2.47 8.81
C GLY A 149 12.78 3.52 8.33
N GLY A 150 12.82 4.62 9.02
CA GLY A 150 13.76 5.71 8.79
C GLY A 150 14.35 6.25 10.08
N LYS A 151 15.29 7.18 9.93
CA LYS A 151 15.95 7.92 11.01
C LYS A 151 15.95 9.41 10.65
N SER A 152 14.78 9.95 10.32
CA SER A 152 14.63 11.37 10.01
C SER A 152 14.96 12.20 11.24
N PRO A 153 15.91 13.15 11.17
CA PRO A 153 16.22 14.03 12.28
C PRO A 153 15.10 15.06 12.46
N ASN A 154 14.77 15.32 13.72
CA ASN A 154 13.96 16.47 14.11
C ASN A 154 14.91 17.47 14.80
N VAL A 155 15.21 18.57 14.12
CA VAL A 155 16.27 19.51 14.53
C VAL A 155 15.65 20.81 15.01
N PHE A 156 15.91 21.16 16.27
CA PHE A 156 15.50 22.40 16.88
C PHE A 156 16.73 23.32 17.04
N PHE A 157 16.65 24.53 16.54
CA PHE A 157 17.69 25.54 16.73
C PHE A 157 17.46 26.29 18.04
N GLU A 158 18.50 26.97 18.55
CA GLU A 158 18.49 27.66 19.84
C GLU A 158 17.40 28.74 19.96
N ASP A 159 17.06 29.38 18.87
CA ASP A 159 16.08 30.47 18.82
C ASP A 159 14.65 30.05 19.18
N VAL A 160 14.30 28.75 18.91
CA VAL A 160 12.97 28.21 19.27
C VAL A 160 12.82 27.91 20.77
N MET A 161 13.92 27.94 21.54
CA MET A 161 13.88 27.73 22.99
C MET A 161 13.14 28.87 23.75
N ALA A 162 12.84 29.97 23.07
CA ALA A 162 12.05 31.09 23.62
C ALA A 162 10.54 30.90 23.43
N ASP A 163 10.09 29.87 22.68
CA ASP A 163 8.68 29.58 22.45
C ASP A 163 8.01 28.97 23.68
N ASP A 164 6.67 29.05 23.71
CA ASP A 164 5.86 28.59 24.82
C ASP A 164 5.66 27.04 24.80
N ASP A 165 5.07 26.49 25.86
CA ASP A 165 4.80 25.08 26.04
C ASP A 165 3.91 24.52 24.91
N ALA A 166 2.98 25.32 24.39
CA ALA A 166 2.08 24.90 23.31
C ALA A 166 2.83 24.64 21.97
N TYR A 167 3.92 25.36 21.73
CA TYR A 167 4.81 25.06 20.60
C TYR A 167 5.51 23.73 20.78
N TRP A 168 6.06 23.47 21.99
CA TRP A 168 6.78 22.24 22.29
C TRP A 168 5.88 21.00 22.28
N ASP A 169 4.64 21.14 22.73
CA ASP A 169 3.65 20.07 22.67
C ASP A 169 3.40 19.62 21.22
N LYS A 170 3.25 20.59 20.31
CA LYS A 170 3.09 20.29 18.87
C LYS A 170 4.36 19.77 18.20
N ALA A 171 5.53 20.19 18.65
CA ALA A 171 6.79 19.77 18.07
C ALA A 171 7.16 18.32 18.41
N GLN A 172 6.52 17.73 19.42
CA GLN A 172 6.71 16.35 19.84
C GLN A 172 5.76 15.34 19.14
N GLU A 173 4.67 15.83 18.51
CA GLU A 173 3.73 15.03 17.73
C GLU A 173 4.29 14.68 16.34
#